data_8139087529621a05bf518dbd7e6f0275
#
_entry.id   8139087529621a05bf518dbd7e6f0275
#
_cell.length_a   1.000
_cell.length_b   1.000
_cell.length_c   1.000
_cell.angle_alpha   90.00
_cell.angle_beta   90.00
_cell.angle_gamma   90.00
#
_symmetry.space_group_name_H-M   'P 1'
#
loop_
_entity.id
_entity.type
_entity.pdbx_description
1 polymer ?
#
loop_
_entity_poly.entity_id
_entity_poly.type
_entity_poly.pdbx_seq_one_letter_code
_entity_poly.pdbx_strand_id
1 'polypeptide(L)'
;MIAVLKHGTTPAQTAHVVGWLRAMDLEVHVAEGSEVTILGLLGDTSRVDMELLKSLEIVADVKRVSEPYKQANRKFHPRDSIIQCGETRIGGGYFAMIAGPCSVESEEQIIEVAKAVKESGANILRGGAFKPRTSPYAFQGMKGEGIRLLLEAKKETGLPIVTEIMNISTLDLFSDVDIIQVGARNMQNFDLLKELGKTRKPILL
;
A
#
# COMPACT_ATOMS: atom_id res chain seq x y z
N MET A 1 -12.75 13.51 11.70
CA MET A 1 -14.22 13.38 11.84
C MET A 1 -14.74 12.68 10.59
N ILE A 2 -15.80 11.92 10.67
CA ILE A 2 -16.48 11.37 9.49
C ILE A 2 -17.96 11.77 9.51
N ALA A 3 -18.50 12.07 8.32
CA ALA A 3 -19.93 12.22 8.12
C ALA A 3 -20.39 11.15 7.12
N VAL A 4 -21.45 10.44 7.48
CA VAL A 4 -22.06 9.40 6.64
C VAL A 4 -23.25 10.03 5.94
N LEU A 5 -23.27 9.98 4.62
CA LEU A 5 -24.40 10.49 3.84
C LEU A 5 -25.50 9.44 3.71
N LYS A 6 -26.73 9.91 3.60
CA LYS A 6 -27.91 9.03 3.37
C LYS A 6 -27.81 8.37 2.00
N HIS A 7 -28.38 7.21 1.89
CA HIS A 7 -28.56 6.54 0.60
C HIS A 7 -29.39 7.42 -0.35
N GLY A 8 -28.96 7.48 -1.62
CA GLY A 8 -29.63 8.31 -2.61
C GLY A 8 -29.19 9.78 -2.65
N THR A 9 -28.22 10.20 -1.83
CA THR A 9 -27.62 11.53 -1.94
C THR A 9 -26.99 11.72 -3.31
N THR A 10 -27.39 12.78 -4.02
CA THR A 10 -26.90 13.06 -5.37
C THR A 10 -25.46 13.60 -5.36
N PRO A 11 -24.70 13.43 -6.47
CA PRO A 11 -23.36 14.01 -6.59
C PRO A 11 -23.34 15.53 -6.40
N ALA A 12 -24.37 16.25 -6.85
CA ALA A 12 -24.49 17.70 -6.67
C ALA A 12 -24.64 18.10 -5.19
N GLN A 13 -25.45 17.36 -4.44
CA GLN A 13 -25.62 17.58 -3.00
C GLN A 13 -24.34 17.27 -2.25
N THR A 14 -23.64 16.17 -2.60
CA THR A 14 -22.33 15.81 -2.04
C THR A 14 -21.32 16.93 -2.30
N ALA A 15 -21.21 17.41 -3.54
CA ALA A 15 -20.29 18.47 -3.92
C ALA A 15 -20.56 19.78 -3.15
N HIS A 16 -21.83 20.13 -2.91
CA HIS A 16 -22.21 21.31 -2.14
C HIS A 16 -21.70 21.25 -0.68
N VAL A 17 -21.93 20.12 0.01
CA VAL A 17 -21.46 19.94 1.39
C VAL A 17 -19.94 19.86 1.46
N VAL A 18 -19.29 19.21 0.50
CA VAL A 18 -17.82 19.18 0.40
C VAL A 18 -17.25 20.60 0.23
N GLY A 19 -17.87 21.42 -0.65
CA GLY A 19 -17.45 22.81 -0.85
C GLY A 19 -17.58 23.64 0.42
N TRP A 20 -18.70 23.48 1.14
CA TRP A 20 -18.91 24.17 2.42
C TRP A 20 -17.87 23.76 3.49
N LEU A 21 -17.57 22.49 3.62
CA LEU A 21 -16.55 21.98 4.56
C LEU A 21 -15.13 22.44 4.19
N ARG A 22 -14.80 22.47 2.89
CA ARG A 22 -13.50 23.00 2.41
C ARG A 22 -13.34 24.50 2.66
N ALA A 23 -14.43 25.27 2.63
CA ALA A 23 -14.41 26.70 2.99
C ALA A 23 -14.08 26.93 4.48
N MET A 24 -14.11 25.90 5.31
CA MET A 24 -13.68 25.91 6.72
C MET A 24 -12.23 25.46 6.91
N ASP A 25 -11.39 25.49 5.86
CA ASP A 25 -10.01 25.01 5.86
C ASP A 25 -9.87 23.50 6.19
N LEU A 26 -10.88 22.71 5.87
CA LEU A 26 -10.84 21.26 6.03
C LEU A 26 -10.51 20.57 4.72
N GLU A 27 -9.63 19.60 4.78
CA GLU A 27 -9.47 18.64 3.70
C GLU A 27 -10.58 17.60 3.79
N VAL A 28 -11.29 17.38 2.67
CA VAL A 28 -12.43 16.46 2.62
C VAL A 28 -12.16 15.36 1.62
N HIS A 29 -12.07 14.13 2.12
CA HIS A 29 -12.00 12.92 1.32
C HIS A 29 -13.39 12.32 1.16
N VAL A 30 -13.81 12.09 -0.09
CA VAL A 30 -15.07 11.43 -0.42
C VAL A 30 -14.79 9.96 -0.68
N ALA A 31 -15.33 9.09 0.16
CA ALA A 31 -15.24 7.64 0.01
C ALA A 31 -16.63 7.11 -0.36
N GLU A 32 -16.81 6.74 -1.64
CA GLU A 32 -18.04 6.17 -2.13
C GLU A 32 -18.07 4.66 -1.89
N GLY A 33 -19.00 4.19 -1.07
CA GLY A 33 -19.32 2.78 -0.87
C GLY A 33 -20.44 2.31 -1.81
N SER A 34 -20.74 1.02 -1.81
CA SER A 34 -21.86 0.45 -2.56
C SER A 34 -23.23 0.93 -2.06
N GLU A 35 -23.35 1.20 -0.77
CA GLU A 35 -24.60 1.58 -0.13
C GLU A 35 -24.59 2.99 0.45
N VAL A 36 -23.43 3.47 0.88
CA VAL A 36 -23.28 4.76 1.56
C VAL A 36 -22.05 5.51 1.07
N THR A 37 -22.12 6.83 1.05
CA THR A 37 -20.98 7.72 0.83
C THR A 37 -20.52 8.28 2.16
N ILE A 38 -19.22 8.26 2.40
CA ILE A 38 -18.60 8.77 3.62
C ILE A 38 -17.72 9.98 3.28
N LEU A 39 -17.89 11.06 4.03
CA LEU A 39 -17.02 12.22 3.98
C LEU A 39 -16.02 12.14 5.14
N GLY A 40 -14.74 11.96 4.81
CA GLY A 40 -13.65 12.00 5.77
C GLY A 40 -13.11 13.42 5.92
N LEU A 41 -13.25 14.00 7.10
CA LEU A 41 -12.81 15.37 7.41
C LEU A 41 -11.45 15.31 8.09
N LEU A 42 -10.45 15.93 7.48
CA LEU A 42 -9.08 16.06 7.97
C LEU A 42 -8.78 17.53 8.27
N GLY A 43 -7.92 17.78 9.24
CA GLY A 43 -7.60 19.12 9.73
C GLY A 43 -8.17 19.40 11.12
N ASP A 44 -8.28 20.68 11.49
CA ASP A 44 -8.82 21.08 12.77
C ASP A 44 -10.35 20.97 12.78
N THR A 45 -10.85 19.78 13.05
CA THR A 45 -12.28 19.51 13.15
C THR A 45 -12.92 19.98 14.46
N SER A 46 -12.18 20.67 15.34
CA SER A 46 -12.73 21.22 16.59
C SER A 46 -13.73 22.35 16.31
N ARG A 47 -13.56 23.04 15.18
CA ARG A 47 -14.42 24.15 14.73
C ARG A 47 -15.71 23.67 14.04
N VAL A 48 -15.83 22.38 13.74
CA VAL A 48 -17.02 21.83 13.09
C VAL A 48 -18.10 21.61 14.13
N ASP A 49 -19.21 22.30 13.97
CA ASP A 49 -20.41 22.03 14.75
C ASP A 49 -21.03 20.69 14.27
N MET A 50 -20.92 19.67 15.10
CA MET A 50 -21.41 18.33 14.80
C MET A 50 -22.92 18.27 14.69
N GLU A 51 -23.62 19.03 15.52
CA GLU A 51 -25.09 19.05 15.52
C GLU A 51 -25.61 19.73 14.24
N LEU A 52 -24.96 20.83 13.84
CA LEU A 52 -25.29 21.50 12.57
C LEU A 52 -25.02 20.57 11.39
N LEU A 53 -23.86 19.89 11.34
CA LEU A 53 -23.54 18.95 10.28
C LEU A 53 -24.51 17.77 10.24
N LYS A 54 -24.91 17.26 11.40
CA LYS A 54 -25.89 16.18 11.53
C LYS A 54 -27.33 16.60 11.18
N SER A 55 -27.65 17.88 11.32
CA SER A 55 -28.97 18.42 10.98
C SER A 55 -29.18 18.56 9.47
N LEU A 56 -28.14 18.46 8.65
CA LEU A 56 -28.27 18.52 7.20
C LEU A 56 -29.08 17.31 6.69
N GLU A 57 -30.04 17.60 5.82
CA GLU A 57 -31.00 16.59 5.31
C GLU A 57 -30.31 15.35 4.72
N ILE A 58 -29.16 15.53 4.06
CA ILE A 58 -28.42 14.48 3.38
C ILE A 58 -27.46 13.71 4.30
N VAL A 59 -27.27 14.14 5.53
CA VAL A 59 -26.38 13.49 6.49
C VAL A 59 -27.16 12.48 7.33
N ALA A 60 -26.69 11.25 7.37
CA ALA A 60 -27.27 10.17 8.19
C ALA A 60 -26.68 10.16 9.60
N ASP A 61 -25.37 10.36 9.72
CA ASP A 61 -24.68 10.35 11.01
C ASP A 61 -23.32 11.09 10.93
N VAL A 62 -22.87 11.61 12.07
CA VAL A 62 -21.57 12.27 12.21
C VAL A 62 -20.85 11.69 13.42
N LYS A 63 -19.60 11.23 13.23
CA LYS A 63 -18.78 10.64 14.29
C LYS A 63 -17.40 11.26 14.38
N ARG A 64 -16.95 11.55 15.58
CA ARG A 64 -15.52 11.80 15.82
C ARG A 64 -14.78 10.47 15.81
N VAL A 65 -13.83 10.32 14.90
CA VAL A 65 -12.92 9.17 14.87
C VAL A 65 -11.67 9.55 15.64
N SER A 66 -11.49 8.98 16.80
CA SER A 66 -10.32 9.16 17.65
C SER A 66 -9.24 8.10 17.45
N GLU A 67 -9.47 7.17 16.52
CA GLU A 67 -8.54 6.07 16.25
C GLU A 67 -7.26 6.58 15.57
N PRO A 68 -6.07 6.14 16.01
CA PRO A 68 -4.78 6.70 15.55
C PRO A 68 -4.46 6.42 14.08
N TYR A 69 -5.09 5.42 13.45
CA TYR A 69 -4.83 4.99 12.06
C TYR A 69 -6.04 5.24 11.15
N LYS A 70 -6.59 6.46 11.19
CA LYS A 70 -7.81 6.83 10.43
C LYS A 70 -7.76 6.45 8.96
N GLN A 71 -6.63 6.74 8.28
CA GLN A 71 -6.49 6.50 6.84
C GLN A 71 -6.48 5.02 6.45
N ALA A 72 -6.07 4.13 7.36
CA ALA A 72 -6.06 2.68 7.15
C ALA A 72 -7.30 1.98 7.73
N ASN A 73 -8.19 2.73 8.39
CA ASN A 73 -9.33 2.15 9.06
C ASN A 73 -10.47 1.87 8.08
N ARG A 74 -11.10 0.69 8.20
CA ARG A 74 -12.23 0.28 7.38
C ARG A 74 -13.43 1.24 7.48
N LYS A 75 -13.62 1.92 8.62
CA LYS A 75 -14.65 2.96 8.79
C LYS A 75 -14.43 4.18 7.87
N PHE A 76 -13.17 4.44 7.49
CA PHE A 76 -12.78 5.54 6.60
C PHE A 76 -12.66 5.06 5.15
N HIS A 77 -12.21 3.82 4.94
CA HIS A 77 -12.10 3.17 3.64
C HIS A 77 -12.97 1.91 3.62
N PRO A 78 -14.28 2.05 3.34
CA PRO A 78 -15.21 0.91 3.39
C PRO A 78 -15.01 -0.10 2.24
N ARG A 79 -14.47 0.34 1.11
CA ARG A 79 -14.15 -0.54 -0.02
C ARG A 79 -12.81 -1.22 0.16
N ASP A 80 -12.67 -2.42 -0.37
CA ASP A 80 -11.39 -3.10 -0.43
C ASP A 80 -10.42 -2.36 -1.35
N SER A 81 -9.17 -2.24 -0.92
CA SER A 81 -8.10 -1.74 -1.77
C SER A 81 -7.65 -2.82 -2.74
N ILE A 82 -7.41 -2.44 -3.98
CA ILE A 82 -6.82 -3.30 -5.01
C ILE A 82 -5.49 -2.69 -5.41
N ILE A 83 -4.41 -3.42 -5.19
CA ILE A 83 -3.07 -3.02 -5.57
C ILE A 83 -2.76 -3.60 -6.94
N GLN A 84 -2.40 -2.75 -7.89
CA GLN A 84 -1.99 -3.16 -9.23
C GLN A 84 -0.46 -3.26 -9.30
N CYS A 85 0.07 -4.43 -9.69
CA CYS A 85 1.48 -4.68 -9.93
C CYS A 85 1.65 -5.30 -11.31
N GLY A 86 2.04 -4.52 -12.31
CA GLY A 86 2.00 -4.97 -13.70
C GLY A 86 0.59 -5.42 -14.06
N GLU A 87 0.44 -6.66 -14.53
CA GLU A 87 -0.87 -7.26 -14.82
C GLU A 87 -1.53 -7.91 -13.59
N THR A 88 -0.80 -8.07 -12.49
CA THR A 88 -1.27 -8.73 -11.27
C THR A 88 -2.06 -7.76 -10.39
N ARG A 89 -3.17 -8.24 -9.84
CA ARG A 89 -3.98 -7.53 -8.84
C ARG A 89 -3.91 -8.24 -7.50
N ILE A 90 -3.81 -7.47 -6.42
CA ILE A 90 -3.74 -7.97 -5.04
C ILE A 90 -4.82 -7.30 -4.21
N GLY A 91 -5.60 -8.07 -3.45
CA GLY A 91 -6.71 -7.57 -2.62
C GLY A 91 -8.05 -7.51 -3.38
N GLY A 92 -9.14 -7.15 -2.70
CA GLY A 92 -10.47 -7.05 -3.30
C GLY A 92 -10.99 -8.35 -3.92
N GLY A 93 -10.63 -9.51 -3.35
CA GLY A 93 -10.98 -10.84 -3.87
C GLY A 93 -9.98 -11.42 -4.88
N TYR A 94 -8.98 -10.66 -5.33
CA TYR A 94 -7.91 -11.19 -6.17
C TYR A 94 -6.84 -11.88 -5.33
N PHE A 95 -6.49 -13.11 -5.74
CA PHE A 95 -5.42 -13.89 -5.13
C PHE A 95 -4.15 -13.77 -5.97
N ALA A 96 -3.03 -13.44 -5.34
CA ALA A 96 -1.73 -13.37 -5.99
C ALA A 96 -0.77 -14.41 -5.40
N MET A 97 -0.19 -15.24 -6.28
CA MET A 97 0.85 -16.20 -5.91
C MET A 97 2.22 -15.54 -6.03
N ILE A 98 2.91 -15.41 -4.90
CA ILE A 98 4.28 -14.88 -4.82
C ILE A 98 5.22 -16.05 -4.59
N ALA A 99 6.11 -16.33 -5.52
CA ALA A 99 7.03 -17.47 -5.43
C ALA A 99 8.45 -17.09 -5.90
N GLY A 100 9.44 -17.86 -5.47
CA GLY A 100 10.83 -17.66 -5.83
C GLY A 100 11.81 -18.08 -4.73
N PRO A 101 13.12 -17.92 -4.93
CA PRO A 101 14.13 -18.42 -4.00
C PRO A 101 14.20 -17.58 -2.73
N CYS A 102 14.63 -18.20 -1.64
CA CYS A 102 14.93 -17.47 -0.40
C CYS A 102 16.03 -16.42 -0.63
N SER A 103 17.02 -16.74 -1.45
CA SER A 103 18.19 -15.91 -1.77
C SER A 103 18.47 -15.91 -3.27
N VAL A 104 18.84 -14.75 -3.80
CA VAL A 104 19.45 -14.65 -5.13
C VAL A 104 20.93 -14.95 -4.98
N GLU A 105 21.44 -15.96 -5.70
CA GLU A 105 22.81 -16.47 -5.54
C GLU A 105 23.60 -16.46 -6.86
N SER A 106 22.91 -16.60 -8.00
CA SER A 106 23.50 -16.47 -9.34
C SER A 106 22.46 -16.05 -10.37
N GLU A 107 22.91 -15.66 -11.56
CA GLU A 107 22.04 -15.33 -12.67
C GLU A 107 21.28 -16.55 -13.17
N GLU A 108 22.00 -17.68 -13.36
CA GLU A 108 21.40 -18.93 -13.80
C GLU A 108 20.29 -19.38 -12.85
N GLN A 109 20.59 -19.37 -11.54
CA GLN A 109 19.62 -19.76 -10.50
C GLN A 109 18.34 -18.94 -10.59
N ILE A 110 18.45 -17.60 -10.63
CA ILE A 110 17.26 -16.76 -10.57
C ILE A 110 16.43 -16.81 -11.84
N ILE A 111 17.08 -16.93 -13.02
CA ILE A 111 16.39 -17.06 -14.31
C ILE A 111 15.66 -18.40 -14.39
N GLU A 112 16.32 -19.52 -14.02
CA GLU A 112 15.71 -20.85 -14.01
C GLU A 112 14.51 -20.89 -13.06
N VAL A 113 14.69 -20.42 -11.83
CA VAL A 113 13.60 -20.38 -10.84
C VAL A 113 12.46 -19.48 -11.31
N ALA A 114 12.75 -18.31 -11.90
CA ALA A 114 11.72 -17.40 -12.38
C ALA A 114 10.86 -18.04 -13.48
N LYS A 115 11.47 -18.76 -14.42
CA LYS A 115 10.75 -19.51 -15.46
C LYS A 115 9.89 -20.62 -14.86
N ALA A 116 10.46 -21.42 -13.96
CA ALA A 116 9.75 -22.52 -13.31
C ALA A 116 8.55 -22.07 -12.48
N VAL A 117 8.70 -20.98 -11.68
CA VAL A 117 7.57 -20.47 -10.88
C VAL A 117 6.49 -19.83 -11.76
N LYS A 118 6.87 -19.18 -12.88
CA LYS A 118 5.92 -18.65 -13.85
C LYS A 118 5.09 -19.78 -14.49
N GLU A 119 5.74 -20.83 -14.95
CA GLU A 119 5.07 -22.04 -15.51
C GLU A 119 4.14 -22.69 -14.49
N SER A 120 4.51 -22.63 -13.20
CA SER A 120 3.70 -23.14 -12.10
C SER A 120 2.55 -22.21 -11.69
N GLY A 121 2.37 -21.06 -12.37
CA GLY A 121 1.25 -20.15 -12.15
C GLY A 121 1.52 -19.02 -11.15
N ALA A 122 2.78 -18.77 -10.76
CA ALA A 122 3.11 -17.60 -9.95
C ALA A 122 2.83 -16.30 -10.72
N ASN A 123 2.34 -15.30 -9.99
CA ASN A 123 2.02 -13.97 -10.53
C ASN A 123 3.13 -12.95 -10.23
N ILE A 124 3.95 -13.21 -9.22
CA ILE A 124 5.01 -12.31 -8.75
C ILE A 124 6.23 -13.16 -8.40
N LEU A 125 7.40 -12.73 -8.87
CA LEU A 125 8.68 -13.34 -8.52
C LEU A 125 9.20 -12.73 -7.21
N ARG A 126 9.55 -13.57 -6.24
CA ARG A 126 10.20 -13.15 -5.01
C ARG A 126 11.65 -13.63 -4.97
N GLY A 127 12.58 -12.75 -4.62
CA GLY A 127 13.97 -13.15 -4.37
C GLY A 127 14.60 -12.24 -3.32
N GLY A 128 15.38 -12.82 -2.38
CA GLY A 128 16.10 -12.05 -1.38
C GLY A 128 17.45 -11.57 -1.91
N ALA A 129 17.59 -10.28 -2.27
CA ALA A 129 18.84 -9.68 -2.68
C ALA A 129 19.75 -9.34 -1.48
N PHE A 130 19.15 -9.01 -0.35
CA PHE A 130 19.81 -8.75 0.92
C PHE A 130 19.46 -9.83 1.94
N LYS A 131 20.41 -10.19 2.79
CA LYS A 131 20.22 -11.21 3.82
C LYS A 131 20.59 -10.68 5.22
N PRO A 132 19.62 -10.60 6.15
CA PRO A 132 19.92 -10.24 7.52
C PRO A 132 20.65 -11.39 8.22
N ARG A 133 21.93 -11.21 8.49
CA ARG A 133 22.76 -12.18 9.20
C ARG A 133 23.43 -11.52 10.39
N THR A 134 23.51 -12.25 11.49
CA THR A 134 24.15 -11.79 12.71
C THR A 134 25.67 -11.92 12.63
N SER A 135 26.17 -12.91 11.89
CA SER A 135 27.60 -13.08 11.66
C SER A 135 28.06 -12.30 10.43
N PRO A 136 29.14 -11.49 10.54
CA PRO A 136 29.72 -10.80 9.39
C PRO A 136 30.36 -11.74 8.37
N TYR A 137 30.65 -12.98 8.76
CA TYR A 137 31.24 -14.01 7.90
C TYR A 137 30.18 -14.81 7.11
N ALA A 138 28.90 -14.65 7.44
CA ALA A 138 27.83 -15.31 6.70
C ALA A 138 27.51 -14.53 5.40
N PHE A 139 26.98 -15.24 4.41
CA PHE A 139 26.53 -14.63 3.16
C PHE A 139 25.47 -13.55 3.42
N GLN A 140 25.78 -12.31 3.07
CA GLN A 140 24.94 -11.13 3.31
C GLN A 140 23.96 -10.83 2.17
N GLY A 141 23.84 -11.73 1.17
CA GLY A 141 23.14 -11.51 -0.09
C GLY A 141 24.02 -10.83 -1.13
N MET A 142 23.57 -10.86 -2.38
CA MET A 142 24.26 -10.20 -3.49
C MET A 142 24.02 -8.68 -3.53
N LYS A 143 23.20 -8.16 -2.64
CA LYS A 143 22.91 -6.72 -2.49
C LYS A 143 22.41 -6.09 -3.80
N GLY A 144 23.01 -4.98 -4.26
CA GLY A 144 22.63 -4.32 -5.51
C GLY A 144 22.72 -5.23 -6.74
N GLU A 145 23.73 -6.11 -6.79
CA GLU A 145 23.84 -7.10 -7.86
C GLU A 145 22.65 -8.07 -7.85
N GLY A 146 22.20 -8.51 -6.67
CA GLY A 146 20.99 -9.35 -6.57
C GLY A 146 19.73 -8.64 -7.06
N ILE A 147 19.62 -7.33 -6.88
CA ILE A 147 18.51 -6.54 -7.47
C ILE A 147 18.65 -6.52 -9.00
N ARG A 148 19.86 -6.29 -9.55
CA ARG A 148 20.09 -6.31 -10.99
C ARG A 148 19.67 -7.65 -11.60
N LEU A 149 20.03 -8.76 -10.97
CA LEU A 149 19.66 -10.10 -11.42
C LEU A 149 18.14 -10.35 -11.37
N LEU A 150 17.46 -9.84 -10.35
CA LEU A 150 16.00 -9.88 -10.28
C LEU A 150 15.34 -9.07 -11.41
N LEU A 151 15.91 -7.94 -11.78
CA LEU A 151 15.43 -7.13 -12.90
C LEU A 151 15.65 -7.83 -14.25
N GLU A 152 16.75 -8.57 -14.43
CA GLU A 152 16.94 -9.41 -15.62
C GLU A 152 15.89 -10.56 -15.65
N ALA A 153 15.65 -11.23 -14.52
CA ALA A 153 14.61 -12.25 -14.44
C ALA A 153 13.20 -11.69 -14.74
N LYS A 154 12.93 -10.46 -14.30
CA LYS A 154 11.70 -9.74 -14.64
C LYS A 154 11.58 -9.50 -16.16
N LYS A 155 12.66 -9.08 -16.82
CA LYS A 155 12.68 -8.88 -18.29
C LYS A 155 12.40 -10.19 -19.04
N GLU A 156 13.03 -11.29 -18.62
CA GLU A 156 12.87 -12.60 -19.24
C GLU A 156 11.47 -13.19 -19.07
N THR A 157 10.85 -12.96 -17.92
CA THR A 157 9.58 -13.61 -17.56
C THR A 157 8.36 -12.71 -17.63
N GLY A 158 8.54 -11.40 -17.53
CA GLY A 158 7.45 -10.44 -17.37
C GLY A 158 6.81 -10.42 -15.97
N LEU A 159 7.31 -11.25 -15.03
CA LEU A 159 6.80 -11.26 -13.66
C LEU A 159 7.21 -9.99 -12.91
N PRO A 160 6.30 -9.27 -12.26
CA PRO A 160 6.67 -8.26 -11.28
C PRO A 160 7.54 -8.86 -10.18
N ILE A 161 8.43 -8.06 -9.60
CA ILE A 161 9.35 -8.54 -8.57
C ILE A 161 9.08 -7.95 -7.21
N VAL A 162 9.30 -8.76 -6.17
CA VAL A 162 9.31 -8.34 -4.77
C VAL A 162 10.63 -8.77 -4.10
N THR A 163 11.28 -7.84 -3.43
CA THR A 163 12.51 -8.12 -2.66
C THR A 163 12.56 -7.29 -1.37
N GLU A 164 13.26 -7.83 -0.36
CA GLU A 164 13.32 -7.23 0.96
C GLU A 164 14.34 -6.10 1.02
N ILE A 165 13.93 -4.96 1.57
CA ILE A 165 14.82 -3.87 1.93
C ILE A 165 15.29 -4.03 3.38
N MET A 166 16.59 -3.80 3.62
CA MET A 166 17.19 -3.92 4.95
C MET A 166 17.53 -2.56 5.57
N ASN A 167 17.85 -1.57 4.74
CA ASN A 167 18.32 -0.27 5.21
C ASN A 167 17.87 0.84 4.25
N ILE A 168 17.56 2.00 4.81
CA ILE A 168 17.16 3.20 4.09
C ILE A 168 18.21 3.67 3.07
N SER A 169 19.51 3.49 3.38
CA SER A 169 20.62 3.88 2.50
C SER A 169 20.64 3.12 1.17
N THR A 170 19.88 2.04 1.05
CA THR A 170 19.77 1.24 -0.18
C THR A 170 18.49 1.50 -0.96
N LEU A 171 17.65 2.44 -0.52
CA LEU A 171 16.33 2.69 -1.09
C LEU A 171 16.39 3.06 -2.59
N ASP A 172 17.41 3.79 -3.01
CA ASP A 172 17.59 4.19 -4.41
C ASP A 172 17.73 2.99 -5.36
N LEU A 173 18.27 1.86 -4.86
CA LEU A 173 18.38 0.64 -5.64
C LEU A 173 17.01 0.00 -5.97
N PHE A 174 15.96 0.40 -5.27
CA PHE A 174 14.61 -0.16 -5.41
C PHE A 174 13.73 0.62 -6.40
N SER A 175 14.29 1.56 -7.17
CA SER A 175 13.55 2.38 -8.14
C SER A 175 12.72 1.55 -9.11
N ASP A 176 13.25 0.43 -9.61
CA ASP A 176 12.60 -0.44 -10.59
C ASP A 176 11.99 -1.72 -9.99
N VAL A 177 12.08 -1.89 -8.67
CA VAL A 177 11.40 -2.96 -7.93
C VAL A 177 9.91 -2.64 -7.81
N ASP A 178 9.04 -3.60 -8.07
CA ASP A 178 7.59 -3.37 -8.09
C ASP A 178 6.98 -3.33 -6.68
N ILE A 179 7.43 -4.24 -5.80
CA ILE A 179 6.96 -4.33 -4.41
C ILE A 179 8.16 -4.38 -3.49
N ILE A 180 8.19 -3.53 -2.47
CA ILE A 180 9.23 -3.54 -1.45
C ILE A 180 8.77 -4.38 -0.27
N GLN A 181 9.50 -5.47 0.04
CA GLN A 181 9.22 -6.28 1.22
C GLN A 181 9.94 -5.68 2.44
N VAL A 182 9.22 -5.61 3.56
CA VAL A 182 9.78 -5.31 4.88
C VAL A 182 9.71 -6.58 5.71
N GLY A 183 10.86 -7.14 6.06
CA GLY A 183 10.93 -8.35 6.88
C GLY A 183 10.57 -8.09 8.35
N ALA A 184 10.22 -9.14 9.08
CA ALA A 184 9.76 -9.08 10.46
C ALA A 184 10.70 -8.31 11.41
N ARG A 185 12.04 -8.39 11.19
CA ARG A 185 13.02 -7.65 11.99
C ARG A 185 12.94 -6.13 11.81
N ASN A 186 12.44 -5.66 10.69
CA ASN A 186 12.31 -4.24 10.34
C ASN A 186 10.89 -3.69 10.52
N MET A 187 9.93 -4.48 10.99
CA MET A 187 8.55 -4.02 11.25
C MET A 187 8.48 -2.91 12.32
N GLN A 188 9.49 -2.82 13.18
CA GLN A 188 9.61 -1.79 14.22
C GLN A 188 10.67 -0.73 13.89
N ASN A 189 11.28 -0.79 12.71
CA ASN A 189 12.17 0.25 12.22
C ASN A 189 11.35 1.41 11.65
N PHE A 190 10.82 2.24 12.54
CA PHE A 190 9.90 3.31 12.17
C PHE A 190 10.50 4.35 11.24
N ASP A 191 11.81 4.57 11.31
CA ASP A 191 12.47 5.50 10.39
C ASP A 191 12.49 4.94 8.97
N LEU A 192 12.79 3.66 8.79
CA LEU A 192 12.65 2.98 7.50
C LEU A 192 11.20 3.04 7.01
N LEU A 193 10.23 2.71 7.86
CA LEU A 193 8.81 2.71 7.48
C LEU A 193 8.31 4.10 7.05
N LYS A 194 8.75 5.17 7.72
CA LYS A 194 8.41 6.56 7.34
C LYS A 194 8.93 6.89 5.94
N GLU A 195 10.16 6.51 5.61
CA GLU A 195 10.73 6.76 4.28
C GLU A 195 10.05 5.90 3.21
N LEU A 196 9.77 4.63 3.50
CA LEU A 196 9.01 3.78 2.58
C LEU A 196 7.60 4.34 2.32
N GLY A 197 6.94 4.91 3.33
CA GLY A 197 5.65 5.57 3.19
C GLY A 197 5.63 6.77 2.23
N LYS A 198 6.79 7.37 1.92
CA LYS A 198 6.94 8.46 0.94
C LYS A 198 7.05 7.96 -0.50
N THR A 199 7.40 6.69 -0.73
CA THR A 199 7.72 6.12 -2.05
C THR A 199 6.47 5.84 -2.82
N ARG A 200 5.34 5.84 -2.60
CA ARG A 200 4.14 5.42 -3.39
C ARG A 200 4.23 4.01 -4.00
N LYS A 201 5.27 3.24 -3.67
CA LYS A 201 5.37 1.84 -4.08
C LYS A 201 4.52 0.94 -3.17
N PRO A 202 4.00 -0.16 -3.68
CA PRO A 202 3.41 -1.20 -2.85
C PRO A 202 4.44 -1.72 -1.83
N ILE A 203 4.02 -1.84 -0.57
CA ILE A 203 4.85 -2.36 0.52
C ILE A 203 4.21 -3.66 1.01
N LEU A 204 5.02 -4.72 1.10
CA LEU A 204 4.67 -5.99 1.71
C LEU A 204 5.28 -6.01 3.12
N LEU A 205 4.46 -5.74 4.12
CA LEU A 205 4.84 -5.66 5.53
C LEU A 205 4.43 -6.93 6.27
#